data_d415c2547d095ba301b9247263d7f57e
#
_entry.id   d415c2547d095ba301b9247263d7f57e
#
_cell.length_a   1.000
_cell.length_b   1.000
_cell.length_c   1.000
_cell.angle_alpha   90.00
_cell.angle_beta   90.00
_cell.angle_gamma   90.00
#
_symmetry.space_group_name_H-M   'P 1'
#
loop_
_entity.id
_entity.type
_entity.pdbx_description
1 polymer ?
#
loop_
_entity_poly.entity_id
_entity_poly.type
_entity_poly.pdbx_seq_one_letter_code
_entity_poly.pdbx_strand_id
1 'polypeptide(L)'
;MYTIKTMNAISPVGLAKLPANQFEINNEADDAQGILVRSADLHDVALPKSLLAIARAGAGTNNIPIDQCTEQGIVVFNTPGANANAVAELVIGALVSGSRNVPDAVQWAQGLKGSATLAKDGEKGKKQVVGPLLRGKTIGVIGLGAIGARVANAAVALGMEVLGYDPYISIDAAWSLSRSVQHCVTLGDMLPRCDYLTIHVPYLPSTKNTINAQTLAMCKDGVRVLNFARGELVDNFALLDALGTGKVAQYFCDFPAEELLGVKGVYCTPHLGASTPESETNCAVMAANELSDYLKNGNIHHSVN
;
A
#
# COMPACT_ATOMS: atom_id res chain seq x y z
N MET A 1 18.21 -10.78 30.77
CA MET A 1 17.19 -9.78 30.46
C MET A 1 17.69 -9.01 29.23
N TYR A 2 16.89 -8.84 28.22
CA TYR A 2 17.28 -8.14 26.99
C TYR A 2 16.84 -6.67 27.06
N THR A 3 17.71 -5.75 26.66
CA THR A 3 17.39 -4.32 26.56
C THR A 3 16.91 -3.99 25.16
N ILE A 4 15.73 -3.39 25.06
CA ILE A 4 15.09 -3.01 23.80
C ILE A 4 15.00 -1.49 23.71
N LYS A 5 15.49 -0.92 22.62
CA LYS A 5 15.35 0.50 22.29
C LYS A 5 14.20 0.69 21.30
N THR A 6 13.36 1.69 21.52
CA THR A 6 12.31 2.06 20.56
C THR A 6 12.70 3.34 19.82
N MET A 7 12.53 3.31 18.50
CA MET A 7 12.74 4.46 17.62
C MET A 7 11.39 4.90 17.07
N ASN A 8 10.98 6.10 17.37
CA ASN A 8 9.62 6.63 17.22
C ASN A 8 8.59 6.07 18.24
N ALA A 9 7.36 6.55 18.13
CA ALA A 9 6.25 6.02 18.92
C ALA A 9 5.86 4.61 18.43
N ILE A 10 6.00 3.63 19.30
CA ILE A 10 5.52 2.25 19.11
C ILE A 10 4.27 2.06 19.96
N SER A 11 3.23 1.43 19.40
CA SER A 11 1.97 1.19 20.12
C SER A 11 2.21 0.46 21.45
N PRO A 12 1.64 0.95 22.56
CA PRO A 12 1.76 0.30 23.88
C PRO A 12 1.26 -1.16 23.86
N VAL A 13 0.31 -1.48 23.02
CA VAL A 13 -0.20 -2.86 22.85
C VAL A 13 0.88 -3.79 22.28
N GLY A 14 1.71 -3.27 21.36
CA GLY A 14 2.91 -3.98 20.88
C GLY A 14 3.95 -4.15 21.96
N LEU A 15 4.27 -3.07 22.70
CA LEU A 15 5.25 -3.13 23.79
C LEU A 15 4.84 -4.09 24.90
N ALA A 16 3.54 -4.24 25.17
CA ALA A 16 3.01 -5.22 26.15
C ALA A 16 3.27 -6.69 25.77
N LYS A 17 3.71 -6.98 24.50
CA LYS A 17 4.17 -8.31 24.08
C LYS A 17 5.59 -8.65 24.55
N LEU A 18 6.30 -7.67 25.11
CA LEU A 18 7.63 -7.84 25.70
C LEU A 18 7.49 -7.88 27.24
N PRO A 19 7.43 -9.08 27.86
CA PRO A 19 7.19 -9.20 29.28
C PRO A 19 8.37 -8.64 30.10
N ALA A 20 8.09 -7.79 31.09
CA ALA A 20 9.08 -7.04 31.89
C ALA A 20 10.06 -7.92 32.70
N ASN A 21 9.76 -9.21 32.90
CA ASN A 21 10.68 -10.14 33.52
C ASN A 21 11.78 -10.66 32.59
N GLN A 22 11.68 -10.39 31.29
CA GLN A 22 12.63 -10.83 30.25
C GLN A 22 13.20 -9.67 29.44
N PHE A 23 12.44 -8.58 29.31
CA PHE A 23 12.77 -7.42 28.48
C PHE A 23 12.68 -6.13 29.27
N GLU A 24 13.63 -5.25 29.07
CA GLU A 24 13.63 -3.87 29.56
C GLU A 24 13.55 -2.93 28.35
N ILE A 25 12.60 -1.99 28.36
CA ILE A 25 12.53 -0.94 27.35
C ILE A 25 13.29 0.27 27.86
N ASN A 26 14.44 0.55 27.24
CA ASN A 26 15.32 1.64 27.65
C ASN A 26 15.86 2.37 26.41
N ASN A 27 15.33 3.57 26.15
CA ASN A 27 15.68 4.36 24.97
C ASN A 27 17.03 5.09 25.10
N GLU A 28 17.58 5.17 26.33
CA GLU A 28 18.87 5.79 26.59
C GLU A 28 20.02 4.77 26.59
N ALA A 29 19.73 3.49 26.46
CA ALA A 29 20.75 2.45 26.50
C ALA A 29 21.65 2.50 25.26
N ASP A 30 22.95 2.42 25.48
CA ASP A 30 23.97 2.34 24.43
C ASP A 30 24.31 0.89 24.05
N ASP A 31 23.80 -0.08 24.81
CA ASP A 31 24.07 -1.52 24.68
C ASP A 31 22.83 -2.37 24.41
N ALA A 32 21.81 -1.78 23.76
CA ALA A 32 20.57 -2.47 23.42
C ALA A 32 20.84 -3.70 22.53
N GLN A 33 20.15 -4.82 22.84
CA GLN A 33 20.18 -6.05 22.03
C GLN A 33 19.10 -6.08 20.97
N GLY A 34 18.06 -5.26 21.07
CA GLY A 34 16.99 -5.16 20.08
C GLY A 34 16.55 -3.72 19.84
N ILE A 35 16.13 -3.43 18.60
CA ILE A 35 15.52 -2.16 18.25
C ILE A 35 14.13 -2.43 17.66
N LEU A 36 13.11 -1.73 18.18
CA LEU A 36 11.80 -1.59 17.53
C LEU A 36 11.74 -0.23 16.85
N VAL A 37 11.53 -0.22 15.55
CA VAL A 37 11.47 1.01 14.74
C VAL A 37 10.21 1.05 13.88
N ARG A 38 9.68 2.24 13.60
CA ARG A 38 8.59 2.44 12.64
C ARG A 38 9.09 3.19 11.40
N SER A 39 9.33 4.47 11.51
CA SER A 39 9.68 5.36 10.40
C SER A 39 11.00 6.11 10.58
N ALA A 40 11.69 5.98 11.73
CA ALA A 40 12.98 6.60 11.90
C ALA A 40 13.99 6.02 10.90
N ASP A 41 14.78 6.88 10.31
CA ASP A 41 15.88 6.49 9.43
C ASP A 41 17.07 6.03 10.27
N LEU A 42 17.57 4.84 9.99
CA LEU A 42 18.70 4.24 10.70
C LEU A 42 20.00 4.26 9.90
N HIS A 43 20.03 4.85 8.69
CA HIS A 43 21.22 4.86 7.84
C HIS A 43 22.38 5.64 8.46
N ASP A 44 22.09 6.74 9.14
CA ASP A 44 23.09 7.58 9.82
C ASP A 44 23.18 7.34 11.33
N VAL A 45 22.54 6.28 11.84
CA VAL A 45 22.53 5.92 13.26
C VAL A 45 23.63 4.91 13.55
N ALA A 46 24.49 5.21 14.53
CA ALA A 46 25.47 4.24 15.02
C ALA A 46 24.76 3.08 15.73
N LEU A 47 24.84 1.88 15.14
CA LEU A 47 24.22 0.69 15.71
C LEU A 47 25.10 0.14 16.86
N PRO A 48 24.52 -0.20 18.03
CA PRO A 48 25.25 -0.79 19.15
C PRO A 48 25.94 -2.09 18.76
N LYS A 49 27.15 -2.34 19.27
CA LYS A 49 27.85 -3.63 19.05
C LYS A 49 27.14 -4.83 19.68
N SER A 50 26.30 -4.57 20.67
CA SER A 50 25.43 -5.56 21.34
C SER A 50 24.16 -5.88 20.58
N LEU A 51 23.86 -5.14 19.51
CA LEU A 51 22.61 -5.28 18.76
C LEU A 51 22.55 -6.61 18.02
N LEU A 52 21.51 -7.37 18.27
CA LEU A 52 21.26 -8.68 17.66
C LEU A 52 20.17 -8.62 16.58
N ALA A 53 19.17 -7.74 16.79
CA ALA A 53 18.07 -7.63 15.85
C ALA A 53 17.41 -6.25 15.83
N ILE A 54 16.84 -5.95 14.66
CA ILE A 54 15.95 -4.79 14.43
C ILE A 54 14.61 -5.32 13.93
N ALA A 55 13.50 -4.93 14.56
CA ALA A 55 12.16 -5.24 14.07
C ALA A 55 11.44 -3.95 13.68
N ARG A 56 11.04 -3.88 12.40
CA ARG A 56 10.29 -2.74 11.88
C ARG A 56 8.79 -2.99 12.00
N ALA A 57 8.09 -2.10 12.70
CA ALA A 57 6.64 -2.05 12.74
C ALA A 57 6.08 -1.49 11.41
N GLY A 58 6.12 -2.30 10.36
CA GLY A 58 5.68 -1.99 9.00
C GLY A 58 6.30 -2.91 7.95
N ALA A 59 5.72 -2.95 6.76
CA ALA A 59 6.13 -3.90 5.71
C ALA A 59 7.38 -3.46 4.92
N GLY A 60 7.58 -2.14 4.67
CA GLY A 60 8.75 -1.65 3.97
C GLY A 60 9.99 -1.62 4.88
N THR A 61 11.20 -1.58 4.33
CA THR A 61 12.46 -1.58 5.09
C THR A 61 13.46 -0.53 4.59
N ASN A 62 12.98 0.42 3.79
CA ASN A 62 13.79 1.45 3.15
C ASN A 62 14.45 2.46 4.12
N ASN A 63 14.09 2.43 5.39
CA ASN A 63 14.68 3.24 6.46
C ASN A 63 15.70 2.46 7.32
N ILE A 64 16.08 1.24 6.90
CA ILE A 64 17.02 0.39 7.63
C ILE A 64 18.18 0.03 6.70
N PRO A 65 19.45 0.19 7.10
CA PRO A 65 20.62 -0.17 6.31
C PRO A 65 20.83 -1.70 6.32
N ILE A 66 20.06 -2.44 5.50
CA ILE A 66 20.00 -3.91 5.48
C ILE A 66 21.38 -4.53 5.24
N ASP A 67 22.15 -4.02 4.27
CA ASP A 67 23.47 -4.56 3.93
C ASP A 67 24.43 -4.44 5.11
N GLN A 68 24.46 -3.28 5.77
CA GLN A 68 25.26 -3.04 6.98
C GLN A 68 24.81 -3.97 8.12
N CYS A 69 23.51 -4.17 8.32
CA CYS A 69 23.00 -5.08 9.33
C CYS A 69 23.47 -6.51 9.04
N THR A 70 23.42 -6.95 7.80
CA THR A 70 23.88 -8.28 7.40
C THR A 70 25.38 -8.48 7.66
N GLU A 71 26.21 -7.48 7.30
CA GLU A 71 27.66 -7.53 7.56
C GLU A 71 28.00 -7.60 9.06
N GLN A 72 27.16 -7.00 9.89
CA GLN A 72 27.33 -6.99 11.36
C GLN A 72 26.65 -8.18 12.06
N GLY A 73 25.98 -9.07 11.32
CA GLY A 73 25.22 -10.19 11.88
C GLY A 73 23.96 -9.78 12.64
N ILE A 74 23.38 -8.63 12.31
CA ILE A 74 22.13 -8.13 12.90
C ILE A 74 20.96 -8.60 12.02
N VAL A 75 20.02 -9.33 12.62
CA VAL A 75 18.82 -9.81 11.90
C VAL A 75 17.79 -8.67 11.82
N VAL A 76 17.22 -8.47 10.64
CA VAL A 76 16.19 -7.45 10.42
C VAL A 76 14.85 -8.12 10.09
N PHE A 77 13.81 -7.74 10.84
CA PHE A 77 12.44 -8.19 10.64
C PHE A 77 11.59 -7.05 10.13
N ASN A 78 10.60 -7.39 9.31
CA ASN A 78 9.49 -6.50 8.97
C ASN A 78 8.15 -7.19 9.33
N THR A 79 7.02 -6.52 9.12
CA THR A 79 5.70 -7.05 9.47
C THR A 79 4.83 -7.19 8.22
N PRO A 80 5.10 -8.20 7.35
CA PRO A 80 4.36 -8.38 6.12
C PRO A 80 2.90 -8.73 6.41
N GLY A 81 1.99 -8.03 5.74
CA GLY A 81 0.55 -8.27 5.85
C GLY A 81 -0.15 -7.67 7.07
N ALA A 82 0.57 -7.19 8.09
CA ALA A 82 -0.03 -6.60 9.29
C ALA A 82 -0.87 -5.34 9.01
N ASN A 83 -0.52 -4.60 7.97
CA ASN A 83 -1.22 -3.40 7.50
C ASN A 83 -2.11 -3.65 6.27
N ALA A 84 -2.19 -4.89 5.78
CA ALA A 84 -2.79 -5.17 4.47
C ALA A 84 -4.28 -4.81 4.41
N ASN A 85 -5.01 -4.94 5.52
CA ASN A 85 -6.43 -4.60 5.55
C ASN A 85 -6.65 -3.10 5.37
N ALA A 86 -5.88 -2.26 6.09
CA ALA A 86 -5.99 -0.81 5.98
C ALA A 86 -5.72 -0.32 4.54
N VAL A 87 -4.66 -0.83 3.90
CA VAL A 87 -4.37 -0.50 2.50
C VAL A 87 -5.50 -0.95 1.57
N ALA A 88 -6.01 -2.18 1.73
CA ALA A 88 -7.09 -2.69 0.90
C ALA A 88 -8.37 -1.86 1.03
N GLU A 89 -8.73 -1.43 2.24
CA GLU A 89 -9.87 -0.54 2.47
C GLU A 89 -9.71 0.82 1.76
N LEU A 90 -8.52 1.42 1.82
CA LEU A 90 -8.26 2.68 1.12
C LEU A 90 -8.34 2.50 -0.40
N VAL A 91 -7.81 1.40 -0.96
CA VAL A 91 -7.93 1.07 -2.38
C VAL A 91 -9.39 0.94 -2.80
N ILE A 92 -10.22 0.24 -2.03
CA ILE A 92 -11.66 0.11 -2.31
C ILE A 92 -12.38 1.45 -2.18
N GLY A 93 -12.02 2.26 -1.18
CA GLY A 93 -12.52 3.63 -1.04
C GLY A 93 -12.20 4.49 -2.26
N ALA A 94 -10.95 4.44 -2.75
CA ALA A 94 -10.52 5.14 -3.96
C ALA A 94 -11.22 4.62 -5.22
N LEU A 95 -11.38 3.29 -5.35
CA LEU A 95 -12.08 2.64 -6.46
C LEU A 95 -13.53 3.14 -6.58
N VAL A 96 -14.28 3.15 -5.47
CA VAL A 96 -15.68 3.62 -5.43
C VAL A 96 -15.73 5.14 -5.67
N SER A 97 -14.89 5.90 -5.00
CA SER A 97 -14.83 7.37 -5.10
C SER A 97 -14.48 7.83 -6.51
N GLY A 98 -13.49 7.17 -7.14
CA GLY A 98 -13.07 7.45 -8.51
C GLY A 98 -14.15 7.08 -9.52
N SER A 99 -14.76 5.89 -9.38
CA SER A 99 -15.85 5.50 -10.26
C SER A 99 -17.00 6.51 -10.27
N ARG A 100 -17.32 7.08 -9.12
CA ARG A 100 -18.45 8.01 -8.92
C ARG A 100 -18.04 9.49 -9.00
N ASN A 101 -16.79 9.81 -9.36
CA ASN A 101 -16.24 11.16 -9.41
C ASN A 101 -16.48 11.96 -8.09
N VAL A 102 -16.39 11.28 -6.93
CA VAL A 102 -16.74 11.87 -5.63
C VAL A 102 -15.87 13.07 -5.27
N PRO A 103 -14.52 13.05 -5.47
CA PRO A 103 -13.69 14.22 -5.15
C PRO A 103 -14.12 15.48 -5.92
N ASP A 104 -14.35 15.37 -7.23
CA ASP A 104 -14.78 16.47 -8.08
C ASP A 104 -16.19 16.94 -7.70
N ALA A 105 -17.07 15.99 -7.38
CA ALA A 105 -18.45 16.31 -6.96
C ALA A 105 -18.48 17.10 -5.64
N VAL A 106 -17.62 16.70 -4.68
CA VAL A 106 -17.50 17.43 -3.39
C VAL A 106 -16.97 18.83 -3.62
N GLN A 107 -15.88 18.97 -4.38
CA GLN A 107 -15.30 20.28 -4.69
C GLN A 107 -16.30 21.18 -5.42
N TRP A 108 -16.99 20.65 -6.41
CA TRP A 108 -18.02 21.38 -7.15
C TRP A 108 -19.18 21.83 -6.24
N ALA A 109 -19.69 20.94 -5.37
CA ALA A 109 -20.79 21.26 -4.46
C ALA A 109 -20.42 22.36 -3.46
N GLN A 110 -19.18 22.37 -2.97
CA GLN A 110 -18.67 23.46 -2.10
C GLN A 110 -18.66 24.82 -2.82
N GLY A 111 -18.40 24.82 -4.14
CA GLY A 111 -18.46 26.03 -4.97
C GLY A 111 -19.85 26.65 -5.11
N LEU A 112 -20.91 25.93 -4.74
CA LEU A 112 -22.27 26.45 -4.73
C LEU A 112 -22.61 27.35 -3.52
N LYS A 113 -21.67 27.48 -2.57
CA LYS A 113 -21.87 28.31 -1.38
C LYS A 113 -22.24 29.74 -1.77
N GLY A 114 -23.36 30.24 -1.26
CA GLY A 114 -23.87 31.61 -1.56
C GLY A 114 -24.82 31.69 -2.75
N SER A 115 -25.10 30.58 -3.46
CA SER A 115 -26.11 30.57 -4.51
C SER A 115 -27.53 30.81 -3.94
N ALA A 116 -28.24 31.75 -4.51
CA ALA A 116 -29.64 32.02 -4.17
C ALA A 116 -30.59 30.90 -4.64
N THR A 117 -30.12 30.03 -5.55
CA THR A 117 -30.90 28.94 -6.16
C THR A 117 -30.21 27.57 -5.97
N LEU A 118 -29.60 27.37 -4.78
CA LEU A 118 -28.74 26.22 -4.46
C LEU A 118 -29.33 24.88 -4.89
N ALA A 119 -30.57 24.57 -4.57
CA ALA A 119 -31.21 23.31 -4.90
C ALA A 119 -31.33 23.11 -6.43
N LYS A 120 -31.69 24.17 -7.15
CA LYS A 120 -31.83 24.16 -8.61
C LYS A 120 -30.49 24.03 -9.30
N ASP A 121 -29.48 24.75 -8.82
CA ASP A 121 -28.13 24.72 -9.37
C ASP A 121 -27.48 23.32 -9.12
N GLY A 122 -27.72 22.73 -7.93
CA GLY A 122 -27.30 21.38 -7.59
C GLY A 122 -27.88 20.35 -8.56
N GLU A 123 -29.18 20.37 -8.78
CA GLU A 123 -29.83 19.43 -9.72
C GLU A 123 -29.36 19.62 -11.17
N LYS A 124 -29.17 20.86 -11.62
CA LYS A 124 -28.70 21.15 -12.97
C LYS A 124 -27.26 20.71 -13.19
N GLY A 125 -26.37 20.93 -12.20
CA GLY A 125 -24.95 20.69 -12.32
C GLY A 125 -24.52 19.23 -12.07
N LYS A 126 -25.33 18.42 -11.38
CA LYS A 126 -24.97 17.01 -11.06
C LYS A 126 -24.58 16.18 -12.28
N LYS A 127 -25.05 16.54 -13.48
CA LYS A 127 -24.70 15.87 -14.75
C LYS A 127 -23.20 15.93 -15.06
N GLN A 128 -22.48 16.92 -14.54
CA GLN A 128 -21.05 17.12 -14.80
C GLN A 128 -20.17 16.11 -14.04
N VAL A 129 -20.72 15.50 -13.00
CA VAL A 129 -19.98 14.58 -12.09
C VAL A 129 -20.54 13.15 -12.11
N VAL A 130 -21.35 12.81 -13.11
CA VAL A 130 -21.88 11.45 -13.29
C VAL A 130 -20.73 10.49 -13.59
N GLY A 131 -20.68 9.37 -12.87
CA GLY A 131 -19.72 8.29 -13.06
C GLY A 131 -20.39 6.92 -13.21
N PRO A 132 -19.68 5.91 -13.75
CA PRO A 132 -20.20 4.57 -13.97
C PRO A 132 -20.42 3.80 -12.68
N LEU A 133 -21.21 2.71 -12.76
CA LEU A 133 -21.27 1.67 -11.73
C LEU A 133 -20.01 0.80 -11.81
N LEU A 134 -19.61 0.20 -10.68
CA LEU A 134 -18.58 -0.83 -10.64
C LEU A 134 -19.10 -2.20 -11.11
N ARG A 135 -20.36 -2.53 -10.77
CA ARG A 135 -20.96 -3.81 -11.14
C ARG A 135 -20.87 -4.05 -12.64
N GLY A 136 -20.37 -5.22 -13.04
CA GLY A 136 -20.19 -5.62 -14.44
C GLY A 136 -18.98 -4.96 -15.13
N LYS A 137 -18.16 -4.19 -14.41
CA LYS A 137 -16.88 -3.69 -14.91
C LYS A 137 -15.76 -4.64 -14.56
N THR A 138 -14.71 -4.64 -15.34
CA THR A 138 -13.54 -5.50 -15.16
C THR A 138 -12.42 -4.74 -14.46
N ILE A 139 -11.88 -5.32 -13.38
CA ILE A 139 -10.68 -4.83 -12.71
C ILE A 139 -9.52 -5.82 -12.87
N GLY A 140 -8.36 -5.31 -13.29
CA GLY A 140 -7.10 -6.04 -13.29
C GLY A 140 -6.35 -5.78 -11.98
N VAL A 141 -5.94 -6.84 -11.31
CA VAL A 141 -5.15 -6.79 -10.06
C VAL A 141 -3.75 -7.36 -10.35
N ILE A 142 -2.75 -6.49 -10.32
CA ILE A 142 -1.34 -6.87 -10.49
C ILE A 142 -0.72 -7.08 -9.11
N GLY A 143 -0.32 -8.31 -8.80
CA GLY A 143 0.12 -8.73 -7.47
C GLY A 143 -1.06 -9.18 -6.61
N LEU A 144 -1.06 -10.47 -6.24
CA LEU A 144 -2.12 -11.12 -5.46
C LEU A 144 -1.63 -11.56 -4.07
N GLY A 145 -0.67 -10.81 -3.52
CA GLY A 145 -0.22 -10.96 -2.14
C GLY A 145 -1.28 -10.52 -1.12
N ALA A 146 -0.85 -10.23 0.11
CA ALA A 146 -1.75 -9.93 1.24
C ALA A 146 -2.74 -8.78 0.97
N ILE A 147 -2.36 -7.76 0.20
CA ILE A 147 -3.22 -6.63 -0.17
C ILE A 147 -4.07 -6.98 -1.40
N GLY A 148 -3.42 -7.39 -2.49
CA GLY A 148 -4.10 -7.64 -3.77
C GLY A 148 -5.19 -8.70 -3.68
N ALA A 149 -4.99 -9.77 -2.89
CA ALA A 149 -6.02 -10.78 -2.67
C ALA A 149 -7.26 -10.20 -1.97
N ARG A 150 -7.07 -9.32 -0.96
CA ARG A 150 -8.19 -8.64 -0.28
C ARG A 150 -8.95 -7.71 -1.23
N VAL A 151 -8.22 -6.93 -2.03
CA VAL A 151 -8.82 -6.03 -3.04
C VAL A 151 -9.59 -6.84 -4.09
N ALA A 152 -9.00 -7.93 -4.60
CA ALA A 152 -9.65 -8.82 -5.57
C ALA A 152 -10.96 -9.40 -5.02
N ASN A 153 -10.95 -9.92 -3.80
CA ASN A 153 -12.14 -10.48 -3.15
C ASN A 153 -13.22 -9.41 -2.91
N ALA A 154 -12.84 -8.21 -2.46
CA ALA A 154 -13.76 -7.11 -2.27
C ALA A 154 -14.39 -6.64 -3.61
N ALA A 155 -13.59 -6.59 -4.69
CA ALA A 155 -14.08 -6.24 -6.01
C ALA A 155 -15.09 -7.28 -6.54
N VAL A 156 -14.87 -8.58 -6.29
CA VAL A 156 -15.86 -9.64 -6.57
C VAL A 156 -17.15 -9.37 -5.81
N ALA A 157 -17.07 -9.03 -4.52
CA ALA A 157 -18.26 -8.73 -3.71
C ALA A 157 -19.03 -7.49 -4.20
N LEU A 158 -18.33 -6.51 -4.81
CA LEU A 158 -18.94 -5.36 -5.48
C LEU A 158 -19.56 -5.70 -6.85
N GLY A 159 -19.47 -6.95 -7.29
CA GLY A 159 -20.03 -7.43 -8.56
C GLY A 159 -19.19 -7.08 -9.77
N MET A 160 -17.89 -6.87 -9.61
CA MET A 160 -16.94 -6.69 -10.71
C MET A 160 -16.47 -8.05 -11.26
N GLU A 161 -16.06 -8.07 -12.52
CA GLU A 161 -15.20 -9.12 -13.06
C GLU A 161 -13.76 -8.84 -12.61
N VAL A 162 -13.10 -9.85 -12.03
CA VAL A 162 -11.75 -9.67 -11.49
C VAL A 162 -10.75 -10.56 -12.22
N LEU A 163 -9.74 -9.91 -12.80
CA LEU A 163 -8.60 -10.54 -13.45
C LEU A 163 -7.37 -10.37 -12.56
N GLY A 164 -6.68 -11.44 -12.25
CA GLY A 164 -5.50 -11.41 -11.40
C GLY A 164 -4.25 -11.85 -12.14
N TYR A 165 -3.18 -11.09 -12.00
CA TYR A 165 -1.85 -11.44 -12.50
C TYR A 165 -0.82 -11.39 -11.36
N ASP A 166 -0.22 -12.53 -11.07
CA ASP A 166 0.90 -12.66 -10.13
C ASP A 166 1.70 -13.92 -10.46
N PRO A 167 2.89 -13.79 -11.08
CA PRO A 167 3.72 -14.94 -11.44
C PRO A 167 4.39 -15.61 -10.23
N TYR A 168 4.33 -15.00 -9.04
CA TYR A 168 4.99 -15.47 -7.82
C TYR A 168 4.00 -15.69 -6.67
N ILE A 169 2.72 -15.87 -6.98
CA ILE A 169 1.69 -16.06 -5.97
C ILE A 169 2.02 -17.24 -5.05
N SER A 170 1.95 -17.02 -3.73
CA SER A 170 2.11 -18.10 -2.77
C SER A 170 0.87 -19.00 -2.73
N ILE A 171 1.05 -20.25 -2.29
CA ILE A 171 -0.06 -21.20 -2.12
C ILE A 171 -1.12 -20.64 -1.18
N ASP A 172 -0.70 -20.06 -0.04
CA ASP A 172 -1.63 -19.47 0.94
C ASP A 172 -2.43 -18.29 0.37
N ALA A 173 -1.77 -17.41 -0.40
CA ALA A 173 -2.44 -16.31 -1.09
C ALA A 173 -3.46 -16.84 -2.11
N ALA A 174 -3.10 -17.87 -2.88
CA ALA A 174 -4.00 -18.49 -3.85
C ALA A 174 -5.23 -19.12 -3.17
N TRP A 175 -5.06 -19.79 -2.03
CA TRP A 175 -6.17 -20.33 -1.24
C TRP A 175 -7.08 -19.26 -0.64
N SER A 176 -6.59 -18.04 -0.43
CA SER A 176 -7.39 -16.92 0.08
C SER A 176 -8.25 -16.23 -0.98
N LEU A 177 -8.00 -16.49 -2.27
CA LEU A 177 -8.73 -15.88 -3.37
C LEU A 177 -10.11 -16.49 -3.58
N SER A 178 -11.08 -15.64 -3.90
CA SER A 178 -12.37 -16.06 -4.40
C SER A 178 -12.20 -16.87 -5.71
N ARG A 179 -12.97 -17.94 -5.86
CA ARG A 179 -13.01 -18.74 -7.10
C ARG A 179 -13.46 -17.93 -8.33
N SER A 180 -14.06 -16.77 -8.14
CA SER A 180 -14.49 -15.86 -9.21
C SER A 180 -13.35 -15.00 -9.76
N VAL A 181 -12.17 -15.00 -9.13
CA VAL A 181 -10.99 -14.32 -9.66
C VAL A 181 -10.40 -15.15 -10.78
N GLN A 182 -10.32 -14.57 -11.99
CA GLN A 182 -9.77 -15.23 -13.18
C GLN A 182 -8.25 -14.99 -13.22
N HIS A 183 -7.48 -16.08 -13.27
CA HIS A 183 -6.03 -16.00 -13.43
C HIS A 183 -5.66 -15.59 -14.86
N CYS A 184 -4.77 -14.61 -15.01
CA CYS A 184 -4.11 -14.25 -16.25
C CYS A 184 -2.64 -14.64 -16.20
N VAL A 185 -2.14 -15.29 -17.24
CA VAL A 185 -0.74 -15.76 -17.31
C VAL A 185 0.19 -14.61 -17.65
N THR A 186 -0.28 -13.64 -18.42
CA THR A 186 0.48 -12.45 -18.83
C THR A 186 -0.30 -11.17 -18.61
N LEU A 187 0.40 -10.04 -18.51
CA LEU A 187 -0.23 -8.72 -18.54
C LEU A 187 -0.98 -8.48 -19.86
N GLY A 188 -0.45 -9.02 -20.97
CA GLY A 188 -1.08 -8.92 -22.28
C GLY A 188 -2.47 -9.55 -22.35
N ASP A 189 -2.71 -10.62 -21.59
CA ASP A 189 -4.02 -11.28 -21.49
C ASP A 189 -5.03 -10.47 -20.66
N MET A 190 -4.52 -9.67 -19.72
CA MET A 190 -5.32 -8.95 -18.74
C MET A 190 -5.67 -7.52 -19.19
N LEU A 191 -4.66 -6.73 -19.57
CA LEU A 191 -4.78 -5.28 -19.79
C LEU A 191 -5.86 -4.87 -20.78
N PRO A 192 -6.03 -5.53 -21.96
CA PRO A 192 -7.06 -5.15 -22.95
C PRO A 192 -8.49 -5.31 -22.44
N ARG A 193 -8.70 -6.03 -21.36
CA ARG A 193 -10.03 -6.33 -20.79
C ARG A 193 -10.40 -5.38 -19.64
N CYS A 194 -9.43 -4.64 -19.08
CA CYS A 194 -9.61 -3.88 -17.84
C CYS A 194 -10.27 -2.52 -18.07
N ASP A 195 -11.31 -2.23 -17.29
CA ASP A 195 -11.87 -0.90 -17.08
C ASP A 195 -11.14 -0.17 -15.92
N TYR A 196 -10.60 -0.95 -14.98
CA TYR A 196 -9.81 -0.50 -13.83
C TYR A 196 -8.55 -1.34 -13.71
N LEU A 197 -7.46 -0.74 -13.25
CA LEU A 197 -6.19 -1.40 -13.01
C LEU A 197 -5.66 -1.00 -11.64
N THR A 198 -5.26 -1.97 -10.83
CA THR A 198 -4.64 -1.73 -9.52
C THR A 198 -3.39 -2.58 -9.35
N ILE A 199 -2.37 -1.99 -8.72
CA ILE A 199 -1.06 -2.63 -8.58
C ILE A 199 -0.65 -2.78 -7.11
N HIS A 200 -0.21 -3.99 -6.73
CA HIS A 200 0.11 -4.39 -5.35
C HIS A 200 1.38 -5.24 -5.27
N VAL A 201 2.36 -4.96 -6.12
CA VAL A 201 3.68 -5.62 -6.07
C VAL A 201 4.68 -4.77 -5.29
N PRO A 202 5.75 -5.35 -4.72
CA PRO A 202 6.85 -4.59 -4.15
C PRO A 202 7.63 -3.85 -5.25
N TYR A 203 8.28 -2.75 -4.88
CA TYR A 203 9.25 -2.12 -5.76
C TYR A 203 10.53 -2.97 -5.82
N LEU A 204 10.88 -3.39 -7.01
CA LEU A 204 12.12 -4.09 -7.37
C LEU A 204 12.59 -3.52 -8.72
N PRO A 205 13.87 -3.71 -9.10
CA PRO A 205 14.32 -3.33 -10.45
C PRO A 205 13.45 -3.93 -11.57
N SER A 206 12.93 -5.15 -11.39
CA SER A 206 12.05 -5.84 -12.34
C SER A 206 10.60 -5.35 -12.36
N THR A 207 10.14 -4.67 -11.31
CA THR A 207 8.78 -4.14 -11.21
C THR A 207 8.70 -2.63 -11.42
N LYS A 208 9.86 -1.96 -11.51
CA LYS A 208 9.91 -0.53 -11.83
C LYS A 208 9.18 -0.25 -13.14
N ASN A 209 8.35 0.80 -13.15
CA ASN A 209 7.58 1.21 -14.32
C ASN A 209 6.77 0.06 -14.95
N THR A 210 6.21 -0.83 -14.12
CA THR A 210 5.26 -1.86 -14.60
C THR A 210 4.10 -1.22 -15.36
N ILE A 211 3.63 -0.06 -14.91
CA ILE A 211 2.67 0.78 -15.61
C ILE A 211 3.46 1.87 -16.36
N ASN A 212 3.51 1.75 -17.68
CA ASN A 212 4.27 2.61 -18.58
C ASN A 212 3.49 2.84 -19.89
N ALA A 213 4.07 3.57 -20.84
CA ALA A 213 3.44 3.87 -22.12
C ALA A 213 2.97 2.61 -22.87
N GLN A 214 3.79 1.54 -22.86
CA GLN A 214 3.48 0.30 -23.58
C GLN A 214 2.30 -0.44 -22.91
N THR A 215 2.33 -0.59 -21.58
CA THR A 215 1.26 -1.28 -20.84
C THR A 215 -0.03 -0.47 -20.84
N LEU A 216 0.03 0.85 -20.75
CA LEU A 216 -1.12 1.73 -20.87
C LEU A 216 -1.75 1.67 -22.29
N ALA A 217 -0.92 1.61 -23.34
CA ALA A 217 -1.43 1.47 -24.70
C ALA A 217 -2.27 0.20 -24.92
N MET A 218 -1.97 -0.88 -24.17
CA MET A 218 -2.73 -2.14 -24.22
C MET A 218 -4.08 -2.08 -23.50
N CYS A 219 -4.29 -1.16 -22.58
CA CYS A 219 -5.53 -1.02 -21.82
C CYS A 219 -6.68 -0.51 -22.68
N LYS A 220 -7.92 -0.63 -22.18
CA LYS A 220 -9.07 0.07 -22.77
C LYS A 220 -8.88 1.59 -22.68
N ASP A 221 -9.49 2.32 -23.62
CA ASP A 221 -9.59 3.78 -23.51
C ASP A 221 -10.45 4.14 -22.30
N GLY A 222 -10.01 5.14 -21.56
CA GLY A 222 -10.65 5.56 -20.31
C GLY A 222 -10.41 4.64 -19.12
N VAL A 223 -9.38 3.79 -19.16
CA VAL A 223 -8.98 2.97 -17.98
C VAL A 223 -8.71 3.86 -16.76
N ARG A 224 -9.08 3.38 -15.58
CA ARG A 224 -8.76 4.03 -14.31
C ARG A 224 -7.66 3.25 -13.59
N VAL A 225 -6.62 3.96 -13.17
CA VAL A 225 -5.44 3.35 -12.55
C VAL A 225 -5.39 3.70 -11.07
N LEU A 226 -5.08 2.69 -10.23
CA LEU A 226 -4.90 2.83 -8.79
C LEU A 226 -3.52 2.30 -8.39
N ASN A 227 -2.76 3.11 -7.64
CA ASN A 227 -1.44 2.72 -7.13
C ASN A 227 -1.30 3.11 -5.65
N PHE A 228 -1.48 2.14 -4.77
CA PHE A 228 -1.29 2.25 -3.33
C PHE A 228 -0.14 1.34 -2.84
N ALA A 229 0.77 0.98 -3.76
CA ALA A 229 1.92 0.13 -3.45
C ALA A 229 3.22 0.94 -3.35
N ARG A 230 3.74 1.45 -4.48
CA ARG A 230 4.95 2.31 -4.54
C ARG A 230 4.89 3.22 -5.76
N GLY A 231 5.36 4.47 -5.62
CA GLY A 231 5.34 5.47 -6.70
C GLY A 231 6.06 5.00 -7.96
N GLU A 232 7.23 4.40 -7.80
CA GLU A 232 8.12 3.96 -8.88
C GLU A 232 7.58 2.82 -9.75
N LEU A 233 6.44 2.24 -9.39
CA LEU A 233 5.77 1.23 -10.20
C LEU A 233 5.06 1.81 -11.42
N VAL A 234 4.86 3.12 -11.44
CA VAL A 234 4.19 3.86 -12.50
C VAL A 234 5.15 4.89 -13.09
N ASP A 235 5.26 4.91 -14.40
CA ASP A 235 5.91 6.00 -15.12
C ASP A 235 4.95 7.20 -15.17
N ASN A 236 5.19 8.19 -14.33
CA ASN A 236 4.33 9.36 -14.18
C ASN A 236 4.19 10.15 -15.50
N PHE A 237 5.26 10.28 -16.28
CA PHE A 237 5.19 11.03 -17.55
C PHE A 237 4.34 10.29 -18.58
N ALA A 238 4.52 8.98 -18.73
CA ALA A 238 3.68 8.16 -19.60
C ALA A 238 2.22 8.18 -19.16
N LEU A 239 1.96 8.20 -17.83
CA LEU A 239 0.62 8.31 -17.29
C LEU A 239 -0.01 9.67 -17.60
N LEU A 240 0.73 10.78 -17.46
CA LEU A 240 0.25 12.12 -17.77
C LEU A 240 -0.10 12.28 -19.25
N ASP A 241 0.74 11.75 -20.14
CA ASP A 241 0.45 11.70 -21.58
C ASP A 241 -0.84 10.90 -21.87
N ALA A 242 -1.01 9.76 -21.21
CA ALA A 242 -2.20 8.93 -21.35
C ALA A 242 -3.48 9.60 -20.79
N LEU A 243 -3.37 10.39 -19.73
CA LEU A 243 -4.46 11.25 -19.24
C LEU A 243 -4.81 12.34 -20.26
N GLY A 244 -3.79 12.99 -20.85
CA GLY A 244 -3.96 14.04 -21.84
C GLY A 244 -4.69 13.57 -23.12
N THR A 245 -4.48 12.32 -23.51
CA THR A 245 -5.14 11.70 -24.67
C THR A 245 -6.48 11.03 -24.35
N GLY A 246 -6.86 10.93 -23.07
CA GLY A 246 -8.05 10.21 -22.62
C GLY A 246 -7.89 8.69 -22.57
N LYS A 247 -6.70 8.17 -22.81
CA LYS A 247 -6.39 6.75 -22.65
C LYS A 247 -6.55 6.31 -21.20
N VAL A 248 -6.12 7.13 -20.25
CA VAL A 248 -6.42 7.04 -18.83
C VAL A 248 -7.45 8.10 -18.45
N ALA A 249 -8.51 7.69 -17.77
CA ALA A 249 -9.55 8.64 -17.31
C ALA A 249 -9.17 9.26 -15.96
N GLN A 250 -8.58 8.46 -15.05
CA GLN A 250 -8.23 8.89 -13.69
C GLN A 250 -7.05 8.07 -13.15
N TYR A 251 -6.28 8.71 -12.29
CA TYR A 251 -5.22 8.09 -11.49
C TYR A 251 -5.38 8.41 -10.02
N PHE A 252 -5.51 7.37 -9.20
CA PHE A 252 -5.47 7.45 -7.75
C PHE A 252 -4.16 6.87 -7.24
N CYS A 253 -3.40 7.63 -6.46
CA CYS A 253 -2.16 7.12 -5.88
C CYS A 253 -1.94 7.64 -4.45
N ASP A 254 -1.06 6.94 -3.74
CA ASP A 254 -0.68 7.28 -2.37
C ASP A 254 0.73 7.91 -2.29
N PHE A 255 1.26 8.34 -3.44
CA PHE A 255 2.62 8.82 -3.60
C PHE A 255 2.62 10.12 -4.42
N PRO A 256 2.41 11.28 -3.77
CA PRO A 256 2.41 12.56 -4.46
C PRO A 256 3.81 12.86 -5.04
N ALA A 257 3.83 13.37 -6.26
CA ALA A 257 5.00 13.88 -6.94
C ALA A 257 4.66 15.23 -7.57
N GLU A 258 5.64 16.10 -7.71
CA GLU A 258 5.42 17.50 -8.17
C GLU A 258 4.63 17.54 -9.48
N GLU A 259 4.98 16.69 -10.43
CA GLU A 259 4.34 16.61 -11.75
C GLU A 259 2.89 16.12 -11.71
N LEU A 260 2.48 15.44 -10.65
CA LEU A 260 1.13 14.88 -10.49
C LEU A 260 0.15 15.86 -9.84
N LEU A 261 0.66 16.79 -9.02
CA LEU A 261 -0.17 17.68 -8.23
C LEU A 261 -0.88 18.72 -9.11
N GLY A 262 -2.17 18.94 -8.87
CA GLY A 262 -3.00 19.88 -9.62
C GLY A 262 -3.43 19.39 -11.02
N VAL A 263 -3.04 18.21 -11.45
CA VAL A 263 -3.45 17.64 -12.73
C VAL A 263 -4.88 17.11 -12.62
N LYS A 264 -5.74 17.51 -13.55
CA LYS A 264 -7.13 17.03 -13.60
C LYS A 264 -7.18 15.51 -13.82
N GLY A 265 -7.95 14.83 -12.99
CA GLY A 265 -8.09 13.37 -13.04
C GLY A 265 -7.01 12.62 -12.24
N VAL A 266 -6.07 13.34 -11.59
CA VAL A 266 -5.10 12.79 -10.66
C VAL A 266 -5.51 13.11 -9.22
N TYR A 267 -5.52 12.11 -8.35
CA TYR A 267 -5.86 12.22 -6.94
C TYR A 267 -4.79 11.54 -6.10
N CYS A 268 -3.99 12.36 -5.42
CA CYS A 268 -2.91 11.87 -4.57
C CYS A 268 -3.26 11.98 -3.10
N THR A 269 -3.00 10.93 -2.33
CA THR A 269 -3.00 10.93 -0.87
C THR A 269 -1.57 10.88 -0.33
N PRO A 270 -1.27 11.47 0.84
CA PRO A 270 0.10 11.57 1.35
C PRO A 270 0.51 10.30 2.13
N HIS A 271 0.59 9.16 1.44
CA HIS A 271 1.01 7.85 1.95
C HIS A 271 0.14 7.38 3.14
N LEU A 272 -1.18 7.38 2.94
CA LEU A 272 -2.17 7.04 3.97
C LEU A 272 -2.50 5.55 4.05
N GLY A 273 -2.04 4.73 3.12
CA GLY A 273 -2.46 3.32 2.99
C GLY A 273 -2.45 2.52 4.29
N ALA A 274 -1.41 2.68 5.11
CA ALA A 274 -1.27 2.00 6.39
C ALA A 274 -1.56 2.88 7.61
N SER A 275 -2.04 4.12 7.41
CA SER A 275 -2.17 5.11 8.48
C SER A 275 -3.50 4.98 9.23
N THR A 276 -3.71 3.85 9.91
CA THR A 276 -4.82 3.63 10.85
C THR A 276 -4.30 3.16 12.21
N PRO A 277 -4.98 3.50 13.31
CA PRO A 277 -4.59 3.04 14.66
C PRO A 277 -4.47 1.51 14.76
N GLU A 278 -5.36 0.79 14.09
CA GLU A 278 -5.37 -0.68 14.07
C GLU A 278 -4.17 -1.23 13.32
N SER A 279 -3.83 -0.65 12.18
CA SER A 279 -2.66 -1.03 11.38
C SER A 279 -1.37 -0.81 12.15
N GLU A 280 -1.22 0.35 12.81
CA GLU A 280 -0.08 0.68 13.65
C GLU A 280 0.06 -0.30 14.81
N THR A 281 -1.05 -0.64 15.47
CA THR A 281 -1.10 -1.61 16.56
C THR A 281 -0.72 -3.01 16.08
N ASN A 282 -1.28 -3.48 14.97
CA ASN A 282 -0.99 -4.80 14.41
C ASN A 282 0.49 -4.93 14.01
N CYS A 283 1.04 -3.90 13.38
CA CYS A 283 2.47 -3.88 13.04
C CYS A 283 3.35 -3.91 14.30
N ALA A 284 3.03 -3.14 15.32
CA ALA A 284 3.80 -3.11 16.56
C ALA A 284 3.74 -4.46 17.31
N VAL A 285 2.56 -5.10 17.34
CA VAL A 285 2.38 -6.42 17.95
C VAL A 285 3.20 -7.48 17.21
N MET A 286 3.14 -7.50 15.88
CA MET A 286 3.90 -8.45 15.07
C MET A 286 5.40 -8.24 15.24
N ALA A 287 5.90 -7.00 15.14
CA ALA A 287 7.31 -6.69 15.30
C ALA A 287 7.85 -7.07 16.69
N ALA A 288 7.09 -6.80 17.76
CA ALA A 288 7.48 -7.16 19.11
C ALA A 288 7.52 -8.69 19.32
N ASN A 289 6.56 -9.42 18.74
CA ASN A 289 6.55 -10.88 18.79
C ASN A 289 7.75 -11.48 18.07
N GLU A 290 8.09 -11.02 16.86
CA GLU A 290 9.23 -11.50 16.09
C GLU A 290 10.54 -11.21 16.80
N LEU A 291 10.72 -9.98 17.30
CA LEU A 291 11.91 -9.62 18.09
C LEU A 291 12.04 -10.49 19.35
N SER A 292 10.94 -10.68 20.07
CA SER A 292 10.91 -11.53 21.28
C SER A 292 11.23 -12.99 20.95
N ASP A 293 10.68 -13.52 19.88
CA ASP A 293 10.89 -14.91 19.49
C ASP A 293 12.33 -15.15 19.03
N TYR A 294 12.89 -14.23 18.25
CA TYR A 294 14.30 -14.31 17.85
C TYR A 294 15.23 -14.26 19.05
N LEU A 295 15.07 -13.27 19.93
CA LEU A 295 15.98 -13.08 21.08
C LEU A 295 15.92 -14.24 22.09
N LYS A 296 14.78 -14.96 22.16
CA LYS A 296 14.63 -16.11 23.08
C LYS A 296 14.94 -17.46 22.43
N ASN A 297 14.56 -17.64 21.18
CA ASN A 297 14.50 -18.95 20.53
C ASN A 297 15.35 -19.02 19.26
N GLY A 298 15.86 -17.88 18.76
CA GLY A 298 16.65 -17.82 17.53
C GLY A 298 15.81 -17.96 16.24
N ASN A 299 14.47 -17.85 16.31
CA ASN A 299 13.61 -17.95 15.12
C ASN A 299 13.73 -16.71 14.24
N ILE A 300 13.82 -16.91 12.92
CA ILE A 300 14.01 -15.86 11.91
C ILE A 300 12.82 -15.74 10.94
N HIS A 301 11.60 -16.04 11.39
CA HIS A 301 10.41 -15.82 10.58
C HIS A 301 10.30 -14.35 10.18
N HIS A 302 10.00 -14.08 8.90
CA HIS A 302 9.91 -12.74 8.31
C HIS A 302 11.21 -11.90 8.42
N SER A 303 12.37 -12.53 8.62
CA SER A 303 13.63 -11.81 8.42
C SER A 303 13.79 -11.42 6.94
N VAL A 304 14.44 -10.29 6.71
CA VAL A 304 14.64 -9.73 5.35
C VAL A 304 16.11 -9.80 4.91
N ASN A 305 16.96 -10.34 5.79
CA ASN A 305 18.39 -10.57 5.52
C ASN A 305 18.87 -11.87 6.14
#